data_4855cd09f244aa210bd772fc2333a6d0
#
_entry.id   4855cd09f244aa210bd772fc2333a6d0
#
_cell.length_a   1.000
_cell.length_b   1.000
_cell.length_c   1.000
_cell.angle_alpha   90.00
_cell.angle_beta   90.00
_cell.angle_gamma   90.00
#
_symmetry.space_group_name_H-M   'P 1'
#
loop_
_entity.id
_entity.type
_entity.pdbx_description
1 polymer ?
#
loop_
_entity_poly.entity_id
_entity_poly.type
_entity_poly.pdbx_seq_one_letter_code
_entity_poly.pdbx_strand_id
1 'polypeptide(L)'
;MKKISLKITALLLGWMSFSAFAEQTVDIEIRGIKGERAIRNTDMNVKLIDKGEMDGSDRYKQLVSDAVDKGLRVFGYYGSSVTFELKKRKGQRDLLIANVTPGEPSKTAGTEVE
;
A
#
# COMPACT_ATOMS: atom_id res chain seq x y z
N MET A 1 26.77 -9.85 -43.89
CA MET A 1 25.70 -10.15 -44.10
C MET A 1 24.99 -10.53 -42.99
N LYS A 2 25.22 -11.33 -42.54
CA LYS A 2 24.70 -11.78 -41.44
C LYS A 2 24.57 -10.82 -40.37
N LYS A 3 25.36 -9.91 -40.28
CA LYS A 3 25.32 -8.99 -39.21
C LYS A 3 24.02 -8.30 -39.18
N ILE A 4 23.37 -8.29 -40.17
CA ILE A 4 22.14 -7.60 -40.23
C ILE A 4 21.24 -8.01 -39.13
N SER A 5 21.18 -9.26 -38.89
CA SER A 5 20.30 -9.70 -37.87
C SER A 5 20.69 -9.15 -36.56
N LEU A 6 21.92 -8.83 -36.44
CA LEU A 6 22.34 -8.31 -35.20
C LEU A 6 21.66 -7.04 -34.86
N LYS A 7 21.39 -6.27 -35.84
CA LYS A 7 20.78 -5.05 -35.57
C LYS A 7 19.43 -5.25 -35.10
N ILE A 8 18.82 -6.18 -35.56
CA ILE A 8 17.48 -6.45 -35.18
C ILE A 8 17.48 -6.74 -33.72
N THR A 9 18.46 -7.43 -33.32
CA THR A 9 18.57 -7.77 -31.93
C THR A 9 18.66 -6.54 -31.11
N ALA A 10 19.42 -5.61 -31.56
CA ALA A 10 19.56 -4.42 -30.79
C ALA A 10 18.24 -3.75 -30.65
N LEU A 11 17.45 -3.86 -31.66
CA LEU A 11 16.18 -3.27 -31.62
C LEU A 11 15.35 -3.84 -30.50
N LEU A 12 15.42 -5.11 -30.37
CA LEU A 12 14.67 -5.73 -29.33
C LEU A 12 15.09 -5.20 -28.01
N LEU A 13 16.34 -4.93 -27.85
CA LEU A 13 16.78 -4.44 -26.61
C LEU A 13 16.10 -3.15 -26.27
N GLY A 14 15.82 -2.41 -27.27
CA GLY A 14 15.17 -1.16 -27.02
C GLY A 14 13.88 -1.36 -26.30
N TRP A 15 13.32 -2.49 -26.40
CA TRP A 15 12.06 -2.69 -25.75
C TRP A 15 12.18 -2.89 -24.30
N MET A 16 13.34 -3.20 -23.89
CA MET A 16 13.53 -3.39 -22.50
C MET A 16 13.20 -2.15 -21.77
N SER A 17 13.13 -1.08 -22.47
CA SER A 17 12.82 0.14 -21.78
C SER A 17 11.44 0.05 -21.17
N PHE A 18 10.75 -0.97 -21.45
CA PHE A 18 9.48 -1.11 -20.83
C PHE A 18 9.62 -1.21 -19.36
N SER A 19 10.77 -1.58 -18.96
CA SER A 19 10.98 -1.67 -17.56
C SER A 19 10.76 -0.34 -16.93
N ALA A 20 10.40 0.63 -17.68
CA ALA A 20 10.15 1.93 -17.11
C ALA A 20 8.86 1.92 -16.30
N PHE A 21 8.12 0.86 -16.35
CA PHE A 21 6.93 0.79 -15.55
C PHE A 21 7.30 0.86 -14.09
N ALA A 22 6.50 1.56 -13.32
CA ALA A 22 6.73 1.66 -11.89
C ALA A 22 6.68 0.28 -11.27
N GLU A 23 7.55 0.03 -10.35
CA GLU A 23 7.61 -1.24 -9.67
C GLU A 23 7.48 -1.05 -8.19
N GLN A 24 7.05 -2.08 -7.53
CA GLN A 24 6.95 -2.06 -6.10
C GLN A 24 8.34 -1.92 -5.51
N THR A 25 8.55 -0.92 -4.68
CA THR A 25 9.85 -0.71 -4.05
C THR A 25 9.79 -0.86 -2.54
N VAL A 26 8.61 -0.98 -1.96
CA VAL A 26 8.48 -1.21 -0.53
C VAL A 26 7.47 -2.31 -0.28
N ASP A 27 7.61 -2.93 0.86
CA ASP A 27 6.56 -3.81 1.39
C ASP A 27 5.80 -2.98 2.41
N ILE A 28 4.60 -3.40 2.75
CA ILE A 28 3.75 -2.64 3.66
C ILE A 28 3.37 -3.52 4.84
N GLU A 29 3.40 -2.93 6.02
CA GLU A 29 2.96 -3.61 7.23
C GLU A 29 2.02 -2.67 7.96
N ILE A 30 0.86 -3.16 8.37
CA ILE A 30 -0.13 -2.36 9.06
C ILE A 30 -0.12 -2.77 10.52
N ARG A 31 -0.02 -1.82 11.41
CA ARG A 31 0.00 -2.08 12.85
C ARG A 31 -0.99 -1.20 13.56
N GLY A 32 -1.41 -1.61 14.72
CA GLY A 32 -2.25 -0.78 15.58
C GLY A 32 -3.73 -1.07 15.52
N ILE A 33 -4.15 -2.03 14.72
CA ILE A 33 -5.54 -2.38 14.62
C ILE A 33 -5.80 -3.60 15.47
N LYS A 34 -6.89 -3.56 16.22
CA LYS A 34 -7.28 -4.70 17.04
C LYS A 34 -8.49 -5.36 16.42
N GLY A 35 -8.57 -6.66 16.61
CA GLY A 35 -9.70 -7.41 16.09
C GLY A 35 -9.38 -8.01 14.74
N GLU A 36 -9.46 -9.30 14.67
CA GLU A 36 -9.07 -10.04 13.49
C GLU A 36 -9.84 -9.61 12.24
N ARG A 37 -11.12 -9.37 12.39
CA ARG A 37 -11.93 -9.00 11.23
C ARG A 37 -11.58 -7.62 10.72
N ALA A 38 -11.29 -6.70 11.64
CA ALA A 38 -10.90 -5.35 11.24
C ALA A 38 -9.55 -5.38 10.56
N ILE A 39 -8.63 -6.18 11.08
CA ILE A 39 -7.31 -6.31 10.48
C ILE A 39 -7.45 -6.87 9.08
N ARG A 40 -8.24 -7.90 8.92
CA ARG A 40 -8.39 -8.55 7.63
C ARG A 40 -9.03 -7.63 6.61
N ASN A 41 -10.06 -6.91 7.01
CA ASN A 41 -10.75 -6.03 6.10
C ASN A 41 -9.87 -4.87 5.66
N THR A 42 -9.10 -4.33 6.61
CA THR A 42 -8.17 -3.25 6.29
C THR A 42 -7.08 -3.75 5.35
N ASP A 43 -6.54 -4.92 5.64
CA ASP A 43 -5.50 -5.49 4.82
C ASP A 43 -5.99 -5.71 3.39
N MET A 44 -7.21 -6.17 3.23
CA MET A 44 -7.77 -6.37 1.91
C MET A 44 -7.90 -5.05 1.15
N ASN A 45 -8.32 -4.01 1.83
CA ASN A 45 -8.43 -2.71 1.18
C ASN A 45 -7.06 -2.17 0.76
N VAL A 46 -6.07 -2.36 1.61
CA VAL A 46 -4.72 -1.90 1.28
C VAL A 46 -4.18 -2.69 0.08
N LYS A 47 -4.49 -3.97 0.01
CA LYS A 47 -3.99 -4.79 -1.09
C LYS A 47 -4.64 -4.49 -2.42
N LEU A 48 -5.71 -3.73 -2.43
CA LEU A 48 -6.31 -3.31 -3.69
C LEU A 48 -5.50 -2.21 -4.36
N ILE A 49 -4.57 -1.60 -3.63
CA ILE A 49 -3.74 -0.56 -4.22
C ILE A 49 -2.76 -1.23 -5.18
N ASP A 50 -2.63 -0.65 -6.36
CA ASP A 50 -1.79 -1.20 -7.40
C ASP A 50 -0.35 -1.31 -6.92
N LYS A 51 0.30 -2.42 -7.22
CA LYS A 51 1.67 -2.61 -6.79
C LYS A 51 2.61 -1.56 -7.35
N GLY A 52 2.29 -1.04 -8.51
CA GLY A 52 3.11 0.01 -9.08
C GLY A 52 3.08 1.31 -8.29
N GLU A 53 2.14 1.44 -7.36
CA GLU A 53 2.08 2.61 -6.51
C GLU A 53 2.84 2.40 -5.20
N MET A 54 3.30 1.19 -4.93
CA MET A 54 3.90 0.88 -3.64
C MET A 54 5.34 1.34 -3.57
N ASP A 55 5.52 2.56 -3.12
CA ASP A 55 6.84 3.13 -2.95
C ASP A 55 6.81 3.99 -1.68
N GLY A 56 7.85 4.70 -1.41
CA GLY A 56 7.90 5.53 -0.21
C GLY A 56 7.31 6.91 -0.38
N SER A 57 6.57 7.15 -1.45
CA SER A 57 6.07 8.48 -1.74
C SER A 57 4.88 8.85 -0.87
N ASP A 58 4.63 10.14 -0.79
CA ASP A 58 3.47 10.62 -0.06
C ASP A 58 2.18 10.17 -0.73
N ARG A 59 2.22 9.98 -2.03
CA ARG A 59 1.06 9.50 -2.74
C ARG A 59 0.64 8.13 -2.25
N TYR A 60 1.60 7.21 -2.15
CA TYR A 60 1.28 5.87 -1.67
C TYR A 60 0.80 5.91 -0.23
N LYS A 61 1.45 6.74 0.60
CA LYS A 61 1.04 6.87 1.99
C LYS A 61 -0.41 7.34 2.08
N GLN A 62 -0.79 8.27 1.23
CA GLN A 62 -2.17 8.74 1.23
C GLN A 62 -3.14 7.65 0.80
N LEU A 63 -2.75 6.86 -0.21
CA LEU A 63 -3.59 5.76 -0.66
C LEU A 63 -3.77 4.74 0.45
N VAL A 64 -2.71 4.47 1.21
CA VAL A 64 -2.81 3.53 2.32
C VAL A 64 -3.69 4.10 3.42
N SER A 65 -3.54 5.39 3.74
CA SER A 65 -4.38 6.01 4.76
C SER A 65 -5.84 5.93 4.40
N ASP A 66 -6.16 6.18 3.14
CA ASP A 66 -7.55 6.12 2.69
C ASP A 66 -8.08 4.70 2.76
N ALA A 67 -7.25 3.73 2.40
CA ALA A 67 -7.67 2.34 2.43
C ALA A 67 -7.89 1.86 3.87
N VAL A 68 -7.04 2.31 4.80
CA VAL A 68 -7.19 1.96 6.19
C VAL A 68 -8.47 2.54 6.74
N ASP A 69 -8.72 3.80 6.45
CA ASP A 69 -9.93 4.45 6.93
C ASP A 69 -11.17 3.74 6.39
N LYS A 70 -11.16 3.39 5.13
CA LYS A 70 -12.27 2.70 4.52
C LYS A 70 -12.49 1.33 5.18
N GLY A 71 -11.42 0.62 5.45
CA GLY A 71 -11.53 -0.69 6.05
C GLY A 71 -12.04 -0.64 7.48
N LEU A 72 -11.74 0.42 8.21
CA LEU A 72 -12.16 0.53 9.59
C LEU A 72 -13.56 1.08 9.75
N ARG A 73 -14.03 1.85 8.79
CA ARG A 73 -15.38 2.40 8.89
C ARG A 73 -16.45 1.34 8.96
N VAL A 74 -16.20 0.24 8.29
CA VAL A 74 -17.16 -0.86 8.31
C VAL A 74 -17.41 -1.36 9.71
N PHE A 75 -16.44 -1.18 10.60
CA PHE A 75 -16.56 -1.61 11.98
C PHE A 75 -16.85 -0.45 12.93
N GLY A 76 -17.23 0.68 12.37
CA GLY A 76 -17.66 1.82 13.19
C GLY A 76 -16.56 2.76 13.64
N TYR A 77 -15.33 2.56 13.15
CA TYR A 77 -14.25 3.45 13.54
C TYR A 77 -14.11 4.57 12.51
N TYR A 78 -14.26 5.79 12.97
CA TYR A 78 -14.17 6.95 12.09
C TYR A 78 -13.04 7.84 12.56
N GLY A 79 -12.42 8.54 11.63
CA GLY A 79 -11.36 9.46 12.00
C GLY A 79 -10.06 8.79 12.38
N SER A 80 -9.76 7.66 11.77
CA SER A 80 -8.52 6.99 12.02
C SER A 80 -7.35 7.83 11.54
N SER A 81 -6.22 7.74 12.21
CA SER A 81 -5.02 8.41 11.76
C SER A 81 -3.95 7.37 11.54
N VAL A 82 -3.05 7.65 10.61
CA VAL A 82 -1.98 6.72 10.25
C VAL A 82 -0.69 7.50 10.19
N THR A 83 0.33 6.98 10.86
CA THR A 83 1.66 7.54 10.73
C THR A 83 2.53 6.47 10.09
N PHE A 84 3.57 6.90 9.41
CA PHE A 84 4.39 5.98 8.64
C PHE A 84 5.84 6.01 9.07
N GLU A 85 6.46 4.86 8.97
CA GLU A 85 7.84 4.72 9.33
C GLU A 85 8.48 3.84 8.27
N LEU A 86 9.61 4.25 7.73
CA LEU A 86 10.29 3.47 6.70
C LEU A 86 11.46 2.75 7.33
N LYS A 87 11.48 1.44 7.20
CA LYS A 87 12.54 0.64 7.77
C LYS A 87 13.34 0.02 6.64
N LYS A 88 14.61 0.33 6.61
CA LYS A 88 15.47 -0.21 5.58
C LYS A 88 15.87 -1.63 5.93
N ARG A 89 15.90 -2.48 4.93
CA ARG A 89 16.27 -3.87 5.13
C ARG A 89 17.26 -4.28 4.06
N LYS A 90 18.27 -5.03 4.46
CA LYS A 90 19.27 -5.48 3.52
C LYS A 90 18.77 -6.64 2.72
N GLY A 91 19.02 -6.60 1.42
CA GLY A 91 18.67 -7.71 0.56
C GLY A 91 17.19 -7.87 0.29
N GLN A 92 16.38 -6.91 0.74
CA GLN A 92 14.95 -6.97 0.53
C GLN A 92 14.43 -5.56 0.31
N ARG A 93 13.18 -5.45 -0.11
CA ARG A 93 12.58 -4.15 -0.22
C ARG A 93 12.51 -3.51 1.16
N ASP A 94 12.57 -2.21 1.19
CA ASP A 94 12.36 -1.50 2.45
C ASP A 94 10.94 -1.78 2.94
N LEU A 95 10.75 -1.67 4.23
CA LEU A 95 9.45 -1.93 4.81
C LEU A 95 8.82 -0.61 5.24
N LEU A 96 7.64 -0.32 4.71
CA LEU A 96 6.88 0.84 5.14
C LEU A 96 5.89 0.36 6.18
N ILE A 97 6.00 0.90 7.38
CA ILE A 97 5.14 0.51 8.48
C ILE A 97 4.10 1.59 8.67
N ALA A 98 2.84 1.20 8.59
CA ALA A 98 1.74 2.12 8.79
C ALA A 98 1.21 1.87 10.21
N ASN A 99 1.46 2.82 11.09
CA ASN A 99 0.98 2.71 12.46
C ASN A 99 -0.38 3.39 12.53
N VAL A 100 -1.40 2.61 12.75
CA VAL A 100 -2.77 3.08 12.72
C VAL A 100 -3.27 3.35 14.12
N THR A 101 -3.90 4.50 14.29
CA THR A 101 -4.62 4.78 15.51
C THR A 101 -6.08 4.84 15.10
N PRO A 102 -6.85 3.81 15.37
CA PRO A 102 -8.24 3.80 14.98
C PRO A 102 -8.97 4.92 15.69
N GLY A 103 -9.88 5.54 14.99
CA GLY A 103 -10.69 6.55 15.62
C GLY A 103 -11.61 5.90 16.62
N GLU A 104 -12.33 6.71 17.34
CA GLU A 104 -13.25 6.17 18.30
C GLU A 104 -14.43 5.57 17.59
N PRO A 105 -14.97 4.49 18.11
CA PRO A 105 -16.17 3.92 17.51
C PRO A 105 -17.27 4.97 17.55
N SER A 106 -18.13 4.91 16.56
CA SER A 106 -19.21 5.86 16.48
C SER A 106 -20.17 5.65 17.64
N LYS A 107 -20.16 6.59 18.56
CA LYS A 107 -21.02 6.45 19.69
C LYS A 107 -22.42 6.71 19.37
N THR A 108 -22.61 7.56 18.45
CA THR A 108 -23.94 7.86 18.09
C THR A 108 -24.61 6.63 17.66
N ALA A 109 -23.90 5.82 17.00
CA ALA A 109 -24.50 4.61 16.56
C ALA A 109 -24.87 3.79 17.76
N GLY A 110 -24.14 3.90 18.74
CA GLY A 110 -24.39 3.12 19.89
C GLY A 110 -25.38 3.71 20.78
N THR A 111 -25.51 4.86 20.74
CA THR A 111 -26.29 5.41 21.71
C THR A 111 -27.58 5.43 21.41
N GLU A 112 -27.40 5.30 21.09
CA GLU A 112 -27.89 5.29 21.18
C GLU A 112 -28.46 4.92 21.79
N VAL A 113 -28.59 4.90 22.12
CA VAL A 113 -28.80 4.66 22.72
C VAL A 113 -29.00 4.57 23.56
N GLU A 114 -28.77 4.71 23.90
CA GLU A 114 -28.65 4.70 24.59
C GLU A 114 -29.02 4.66 24.95
#